data_a65c1e42a06bf03059d22be7809c1cd5
#
_entry.id   a65c1e42a06bf03059d22be7809c1cd5
#
_cell.length_a   1.000
_cell.length_b   1.000
_cell.length_c   1.000
_cell.angle_alpha   90.00
_cell.angle_beta   90.00
_cell.angle_gamma   90.00
#
_symmetry.space_group_name_H-M   'P 1'
#
loop_
_entity.id
_entity.type
_entity.pdbx_description
1 polymer ?
#
loop_
_entity_poly.entity_id
_entity_poly.type
_entity_poly.pdbx_seq_one_letter_code
_entity_poly.pdbx_strand_id
1 'polypeptide(L)'
;KGEQAIARFHDPESHLEFAHPWPQPIIGGEKGNSSFCLTNALELLDQPGEWFQEYPSGTIYYYPQADENMETAEVIIPALETLVTIDGTLSRPVKHIQFNGITFAHTSWMRPSYQGHVTLQGGFPLLDAYKLQEPGLPEKAELENQAWITRPETAIRVRGAEHIDFKHCTFRHLSSTGLDYEWAVTASSVEDCQFTDIGGTALLVGAFPDGGFETHIPFIPADVRELCSHITIRNNIISNVTNEDWGCVGIGTGYVRNMDISHNEVCHLNYSGICVGWGWTSLESGMCNNRIEANYVHHFARRLYDAGGLYTLSNQPGSVMRNNRIEHLIEAPYATNDRAFYIYLDEATDGYTMENNWCPAERFDSNRPGKKNVWKNNGPQVADSIKYKAGRIKQD
;
A
#
# COMPACT_ATOMS: atom_id res chain seq x y z
N LYS A 1 -25.04 25.50 8.00
CA LYS A 1 -25.01 24.07 7.60
C LYS A 1 -23.77 23.54 8.25
N GLY A 2 -23.95 22.71 9.28
CA GLY A 2 -22.85 22.22 10.10
C GLY A 2 -21.91 21.34 9.31
N GLU A 3 -20.66 21.34 9.73
CA GLU A 3 -19.67 20.37 9.30
C GLU A 3 -20.14 18.97 9.64
N GLN A 4 -19.92 18.04 8.73
CA GLN A 4 -20.33 16.65 8.95
C GLN A 4 -19.11 15.89 9.44
N ALA A 5 -19.25 15.23 10.59
CA ALA A 5 -18.27 14.27 11.05
C ALA A 5 -18.10 13.16 10.01
N ILE A 6 -16.87 12.73 9.82
CA ILE A 6 -16.56 11.61 8.93
C ILE A 6 -16.59 10.34 9.76
N ALA A 7 -17.41 9.39 9.37
CA ALA A 7 -17.38 8.05 9.93
C ALA A 7 -16.48 7.17 9.03
N ARG A 8 -15.40 6.69 9.59
CA ARG A 8 -14.55 5.68 8.97
C ARG A 8 -14.99 4.32 9.45
N PHE A 9 -15.37 3.48 8.52
CA PHE A 9 -15.79 2.12 8.81
C PHE A 9 -14.72 1.17 8.29
N HIS A 10 -14.34 0.27 9.14
CA HIS A 10 -13.42 -0.80 8.80
C HIS A 10 -14.24 -2.03 8.52
N ASP A 11 -14.29 -2.44 7.26
CA ASP A 11 -14.80 -3.75 6.91
C ASP A 11 -13.64 -4.74 6.92
N PRO A 12 -13.59 -5.59 7.92
CA PRO A 12 -12.50 -6.51 8.07
C PRO A 12 -12.50 -7.67 7.06
N GLU A 13 -13.57 -7.88 6.29
CA GLU A 13 -13.64 -8.95 5.29
C GLU A 13 -13.32 -8.49 3.88
N SER A 14 -13.57 -7.22 3.57
CA SER A 14 -13.38 -6.68 2.22
C SER A 14 -12.19 -5.72 2.10
N HIS A 15 -11.42 -5.53 3.15
CA HIS A 15 -10.30 -4.56 3.19
C HIS A 15 -10.71 -3.14 2.82
N LEU A 16 -11.97 -2.84 2.98
CA LEU A 16 -12.54 -1.56 2.60
C LEU A 16 -12.60 -0.67 3.83
N GLU A 17 -11.97 0.46 3.75
CA GLU A 17 -12.15 1.57 4.67
C GLU A 17 -13.10 2.58 4.02
N PHE A 18 -14.23 2.83 4.66
CA PHE A 18 -15.20 3.82 4.20
C PHE A 18 -15.02 5.11 4.99
N ALA A 19 -14.59 6.16 4.34
CA ALA A 19 -14.69 7.49 4.88
C ALA A 19 -15.92 8.16 4.25
N HIS A 20 -16.91 8.51 5.07
CA HIS A 20 -18.25 8.82 4.58
C HIS A 20 -18.71 10.24 4.91
N PRO A 21 -19.26 10.94 3.94
CA PRO A 21 -20.39 11.83 4.17
C PRO A 21 -21.72 11.35 3.57
N TRP A 22 -21.92 10.09 3.27
CA TRP A 22 -23.10 9.60 2.55
C TRP A 22 -24.13 8.91 3.45
N PRO A 23 -25.44 9.12 3.22
CA PRO A 23 -26.50 8.47 3.99
C PRO A 23 -26.78 7.01 3.57
N GLN A 24 -25.86 6.36 2.87
CA GLN A 24 -26.07 4.95 2.50
C GLN A 24 -25.70 4.07 3.68
N PRO A 25 -26.50 3.06 3.98
CA PRO A 25 -26.11 2.07 4.96
C PRO A 25 -24.83 1.41 4.47
N ILE A 26 -23.83 1.49 5.30
CA ILE A 26 -22.65 0.71 5.12
C ILE A 26 -23.10 -0.72 5.14
N ILE A 27 -22.75 -1.40 4.11
CA ILE A 27 -22.89 -2.83 4.06
C ILE A 27 -22.00 -3.34 5.16
N GLY A 28 -22.56 -3.54 6.34
CA GLY A 28 -21.93 -4.33 7.37
C GLY A 28 -21.53 -5.65 6.70
N GLY A 29 -20.32 -6.11 6.91
CA GLY A 29 -19.92 -7.43 6.47
C GLY A 29 -20.95 -8.45 6.90
N GLU A 30 -21.02 -9.58 6.29
CA GLU A 30 -22.03 -10.64 6.51
C GLU A 30 -22.31 -10.98 7.99
N LYS A 31 -21.47 -10.51 8.91
CA LYS A 31 -21.55 -10.75 10.36
C LYS A 31 -21.99 -9.56 11.21
N GLY A 32 -22.34 -8.44 10.60
CA GLY A 32 -23.23 -7.46 11.23
C GLY A 32 -22.64 -6.46 12.21
N ASN A 33 -21.33 -6.42 12.48
CA ASN A 33 -20.72 -5.46 13.41
C ASN A 33 -19.35 -4.99 12.91
N SER A 34 -19.32 -4.16 11.87
CA SER A 34 -18.08 -3.52 11.43
C SER A 34 -17.60 -2.51 12.47
N SER A 35 -16.33 -2.55 12.82
CA SER A 35 -15.73 -1.53 13.66
C SER A 35 -15.68 -0.20 12.90
N PHE A 36 -15.90 0.88 13.61
CA PHE A 36 -15.81 2.22 13.03
C PHE A 36 -15.20 3.21 14.02
N CYS A 37 -14.65 4.29 13.51
CA CYS A 37 -14.29 5.46 14.29
C CYS A 37 -14.90 6.72 13.68
N LEU A 38 -15.19 7.68 14.52
CA LEU A 38 -15.60 9.02 14.09
C LEU A 38 -14.39 9.91 14.08
N THR A 39 -14.24 10.70 13.03
CA THR A 39 -13.14 11.67 12.88
C THR A 39 -13.67 13.01 12.37
N ASN A 40 -12.84 14.03 12.42
CA ASN A 40 -13.12 15.35 11.85
C ASN A 40 -14.38 16.01 12.41
N ALA A 41 -14.48 16.06 13.74
CA ALA A 41 -15.49 16.83 14.44
C ALA A 41 -14.83 17.59 15.60
N LEU A 42 -15.25 18.84 15.85
CA LEU A 42 -14.69 19.68 16.89
C LEU A 42 -14.85 19.03 18.28
N GLU A 43 -15.97 18.35 18.50
CA GLU A 43 -16.29 17.66 19.74
C GLU A 43 -15.34 16.49 20.06
N LEU A 44 -14.56 16.04 19.08
CA LEU A 44 -13.57 14.99 19.22
C LEU A 44 -12.15 15.54 19.48
N LEU A 45 -12.00 16.84 19.59
CA LEU A 45 -10.74 17.49 19.93
C LEU A 45 -10.56 17.45 21.47
N ASP A 46 -10.22 16.28 22.01
CA ASP A 46 -10.20 16.05 23.45
C ASP A 46 -8.85 15.54 24.00
N GLN A 47 -7.87 15.27 23.11
CA GLN A 47 -6.55 14.80 23.50
C GLN A 47 -5.41 15.66 22.94
N PRO A 48 -4.30 15.80 23.68
CA PRO A 48 -3.13 16.52 23.19
C PRO A 48 -2.57 15.94 21.88
N GLY A 49 -2.28 16.84 20.91
CA GLY A 49 -1.78 16.49 19.60
C GLY A 49 -2.88 16.40 18.53
N GLU A 50 -4.13 16.43 18.90
CA GLU A 50 -5.25 16.46 17.98
C GLU A 50 -5.48 17.83 17.38
N TRP A 51 -6.06 17.87 16.19
CA TRP A 51 -6.42 19.09 15.50
C TRP A 51 -7.72 18.96 14.71
N PHE A 52 -8.37 20.09 14.48
CA PHE A 52 -9.59 20.18 13.71
C PHE A 52 -9.56 21.44 12.84
N GLN A 53 -9.98 21.30 11.58
CA GLN A 53 -10.13 22.42 10.66
C GLN A 53 -11.59 22.75 10.45
N GLU A 54 -11.97 23.97 10.84
CA GLU A 54 -13.29 24.55 10.51
C GLU A 54 -13.22 25.19 9.12
N TYR A 55 -13.69 24.48 8.13
CA TYR A 55 -13.62 24.92 6.72
C TYR A 55 -14.29 26.26 6.43
N PRO A 56 -15.52 26.59 6.95
CA PRO A 56 -16.17 27.85 6.65
C PRO A 56 -15.38 29.09 7.10
N SER A 57 -14.69 29.02 8.20
CA SER A 57 -13.89 30.13 8.74
C SER A 57 -12.42 30.04 8.33
N GLY A 58 -11.97 28.86 7.89
CA GLY A 58 -10.55 28.57 7.66
C GLY A 58 -9.72 28.48 8.95
N THR A 59 -10.38 28.34 10.10
CA THR A 59 -9.72 28.25 11.41
C THR A 59 -9.24 26.84 11.67
N ILE A 60 -8.02 26.69 12.16
CA ILE A 60 -7.47 25.41 12.65
C ILE A 60 -7.44 25.49 14.17
N TYR A 61 -8.09 24.53 14.81
CA TYR A 61 -8.05 24.31 16.25
C TYR A 61 -7.04 23.18 16.52
N TYR A 62 -6.19 23.37 17.49
CA TYR A 62 -5.19 22.40 17.89
C TYR A 62 -5.15 22.26 19.40
N TYR A 63 -5.10 21.04 19.89
CA TYR A 63 -4.89 20.76 21.32
C TYR A 63 -3.39 20.52 21.56
N PRO A 64 -2.67 21.51 22.15
CA PRO A 64 -1.22 21.42 22.27
C PRO A 64 -0.78 20.25 23.16
N GLN A 65 0.36 19.66 22.85
CA GLN A 65 1.03 18.74 23.75
C GLN A 65 1.66 19.50 24.93
N ALA A 66 1.95 18.80 26.02
CA ALA A 66 2.38 19.43 27.26
C ALA A 66 3.72 20.20 27.19
N ASP A 67 4.57 19.82 26.23
CA ASP A 67 5.90 20.38 25.99
C ASP A 67 5.95 21.39 24.83
N GLU A 68 4.82 21.68 24.19
CA GLU A 68 4.72 22.63 23.09
C GLU A 68 4.44 24.05 23.57
N ASN A 69 5.19 25.00 23.03
CA ASN A 69 4.93 26.44 23.22
C ASN A 69 4.30 27.01 21.94
N MET A 70 3.00 27.25 21.96
CA MET A 70 2.24 27.76 20.83
C MET A 70 2.64 29.19 20.38
N GLU A 71 3.33 29.98 21.22
CA GLU A 71 3.84 31.27 20.79
C GLU A 71 5.05 31.17 19.85
N THR A 72 5.75 30.04 19.89
CA THR A 72 6.97 29.79 19.11
C THR A 72 6.85 28.57 18.21
N ALA A 73 5.73 27.86 18.22
CA ALA A 73 5.50 26.68 17.41
C ALA A 73 5.50 27.03 15.92
N GLU A 74 6.22 26.23 15.14
CA GLU A 74 6.17 26.29 13.68
C GLU A 74 5.03 25.42 13.18
N VAL A 75 4.10 26.02 12.42
CA VAL A 75 2.96 25.32 11.83
C VAL A 75 3.13 25.28 10.32
N ILE A 76 3.14 24.07 9.75
CA ILE A 76 3.23 23.87 8.30
C ILE A 76 1.88 23.36 7.79
N ILE A 77 1.26 24.13 6.91
CA ILE A 77 0.03 23.74 6.22
C ILE A 77 0.38 23.38 4.78
N PRO A 78 0.35 22.12 4.39
CA PRO A 78 0.68 21.70 3.03
C PRO A 78 -0.42 22.13 2.06
N ALA A 79 -0.02 22.49 0.83
CA ALA A 79 -0.93 22.94 -0.22
C ALA A 79 -0.92 22.03 -1.46
N LEU A 80 0.10 21.20 -1.62
CA LEU A 80 0.27 20.35 -2.79
C LEU A 80 0.09 18.88 -2.41
N GLU A 81 -0.63 18.14 -3.22
CA GLU A 81 -0.71 16.68 -3.12
C GLU A 81 0.52 16.02 -3.77
N THR A 82 1.03 16.61 -4.87
CA THR A 82 2.21 16.12 -5.58
C THR A 82 3.31 17.18 -5.60
N LEU A 83 4.50 16.82 -5.15
CA LEU A 83 5.68 17.70 -5.10
C LEU A 83 6.51 17.61 -6.39
N VAL A 84 6.63 16.41 -6.97
CA VAL A 84 7.43 16.17 -8.17
C VAL A 84 6.66 15.29 -9.16
N THR A 85 6.66 15.70 -10.41
CA THR A 85 6.16 14.89 -11.52
C THR A 85 7.25 14.72 -12.57
N ILE A 86 7.54 13.46 -12.92
CA ILE A 86 8.42 13.08 -14.03
C ILE A 86 7.53 12.35 -15.04
N ASP A 87 7.29 12.97 -16.19
CA ASP A 87 6.29 12.48 -17.15
C ASP A 87 6.89 12.44 -18.57
N GLY A 88 7.24 11.25 -19.01
CA GLY A 88 7.71 10.95 -20.36
C GLY A 88 6.72 10.08 -21.13
N THR A 89 7.17 9.59 -22.28
CA THR A 89 6.39 8.69 -23.13
C THR A 89 7.25 7.48 -23.55
N LEU A 90 6.63 6.41 -24.06
CA LEU A 90 7.36 5.26 -24.61
C LEU A 90 8.35 5.63 -25.71
N SER A 91 8.06 6.66 -26.48
CA SER A 91 8.92 7.14 -27.58
C SER A 91 9.95 8.17 -27.14
N ARG A 92 9.72 8.87 -26.02
CA ARG A 92 10.59 9.91 -25.46
C ARG A 92 10.57 9.79 -23.93
N PRO A 93 11.17 8.73 -23.36
CA PRO A 93 11.24 8.59 -21.91
C PRO A 93 12.16 9.65 -21.30
N VAL A 94 11.80 10.08 -20.10
CA VAL A 94 12.71 10.90 -19.27
C VAL A 94 13.80 9.98 -18.74
N LYS A 95 15.08 10.42 -18.78
CA LYS A 95 16.20 9.54 -18.46
C LYS A 95 17.24 10.18 -17.55
N HIS A 96 17.88 9.34 -16.74
CA HIS A 96 19.08 9.66 -15.97
C HIS A 96 18.90 10.82 -15.00
N ILE A 97 17.86 10.75 -14.16
CA ILE A 97 17.66 11.67 -13.04
C ILE A 97 17.93 10.93 -11.75
N GLN A 98 18.80 11.49 -10.93
CA GLN A 98 19.08 10.97 -9.59
C GLN A 98 18.78 12.04 -8.54
N PHE A 99 17.97 11.68 -7.56
CA PHE A 99 17.79 12.41 -6.31
C PHE A 99 18.67 11.76 -5.25
N ASN A 100 19.49 12.54 -4.58
CA ASN A 100 20.40 12.02 -3.58
C ASN A 100 20.43 12.92 -2.34
N GLY A 101 20.08 12.35 -1.18
CA GLY A 101 20.08 13.07 0.09
C GLY A 101 18.97 14.13 0.22
N ILE A 102 17.90 14.03 -0.57
CA ILE A 102 16.79 14.99 -0.56
C ILE A 102 15.72 14.55 0.44
N THR A 103 15.16 15.52 1.16
CA THR A 103 13.94 15.31 1.96
C THR A 103 12.72 15.82 1.20
N PHE A 104 11.75 14.93 0.97
CA PHE A 104 10.43 15.23 0.43
C PHE A 104 9.43 15.19 1.58
N ALA A 105 8.74 16.31 1.81
CA ALA A 105 7.88 16.44 2.99
C ALA A 105 6.69 17.36 2.74
N HIS A 106 5.65 17.16 3.56
CA HIS A 106 4.49 18.03 3.69
C HIS A 106 3.63 18.10 2.41
N THR A 107 2.90 17.01 2.15
CA THR A 107 1.83 17.02 1.14
C THR A 107 0.45 17.11 1.79
N SER A 108 -0.50 17.66 1.06
CA SER A 108 -1.92 17.60 1.39
C SER A 108 -2.58 16.34 0.83
N TRP A 109 -3.78 16.05 1.32
CA TRP A 109 -4.63 14.97 0.84
C TRP A 109 -6.09 15.42 0.85
N MET A 110 -6.71 15.46 -0.32
CA MET A 110 -8.05 15.99 -0.51
C MET A 110 -9.15 14.93 -0.39
N ARG A 111 -8.86 13.87 0.34
CA ARG A 111 -9.81 12.78 0.63
C ARG A 111 -10.24 12.78 2.11
N PRO A 112 -11.42 12.24 2.41
CA PRO A 112 -12.46 11.82 1.46
C PRO A 112 -13.09 13.01 0.72
N SER A 113 -13.50 12.76 -0.51
CA SER A 113 -14.17 13.78 -1.35
C SER A 113 -15.68 13.56 -1.38
N TYR A 114 -16.42 14.46 -2.04
CA TYR A 114 -17.84 14.31 -2.28
C TYR A 114 -18.22 13.07 -3.11
N GLN A 115 -17.25 12.48 -3.80
CA GLN A 115 -17.44 11.24 -4.55
C GLN A 115 -17.32 10.00 -3.67
N GLY A 116 -17.06 10.18 -2.39
CA GLY A 116 -16.79 9.11 -1.45
C GLY A 116 -15.34 8.68 -1.46
N HIS A 117 -15.01 7.79 -0.57
CA HIS A 117 -13.69 7.20 -0.46
C HIS A 117 -13.82 5.78 0.09
N VAL A 118 -13.53 4.82 -0.75
CA VAL A 118 -13.45 3.41 -0.39
C VAL A 118 -12.12 2.92 -0.90
N THR A 119 -11.27 2.49 -0.01
CA THR A 119 -9.93 2.04 -0.37
C THR A 119 -9.88 0.56 -0.62
N LEU A 120 -9.27 0.21 -1.74
CA LEU A 120 -8.72 -1.11 -1.97
C LEU A 120 -7.30 -1.22 -1.42
N GLN A 121 -6.73 -2.41 -1.51
CA GLN A 121 -5.33 -2.64 -1.23
C GLN A 121 -4.43 -1.64 -1.94
N GLY A 122 -3.45 -1.11 -1.22
CA GLY A 122 -2.51 -0.15 -1.77
C GLY A 122 -3.03 1.28 -1.85
N GLY A 123 -4.24 1.55 -1.34
CA GLY A 123 -4.81 2.90 -1.29
C GLY A 123 -5.51 3.35 -2.56
N PHE A 124 -5.89 2.42 -3.42
CA PHE A 124 -6.66 2.73 -4.64
C PHE A 124 -8.12 3.05 -4.27
N PRO A 125 -8.57 4.31 -4.30
CA PRO A 125 -9.93 4.62 -3.96
C PRO A 125 -10.92 4.21 -5.05
N LEU A 126 -12.05 3.67 -4.61
CA LEU A 126 -13.23 3.51 -5.46
C LEU A 126 -14.01 4.80 -5.42
N LEU A 127 -14.07 5.51 -6.53
CA LEU A 127 -14.95 6.67 -6.68
C LEU A 127 -16.35 6.24 -7.07
N ASP A 128 -17.35 6.99 -6.60
CA ASP A 128 -18.72 6.68 -6.90
C ASP A 128 -19.16 5.26 -6.48
N ALA A 129 -18.61 4.74 -5.40
CA ALA A 129 -18.92 3.40 -4.89
C ALA A 129 -20.42 3.17 -4.65
N TYR A 130 -21.18 4.23 -4.37
CA TYR A 130 -22.63 4.23 -4.26
C TYR A 130 -23.35 4.02 -5.60
N LYS A 131 -22.67 4.19 -6.72
CA LYS A 131 -23.18 3.91 -8.08
C LYS A 131 -22.87 2.51 -8.56
N LEU A 132 -22.27 1.67 -7.70
CA LEU A 132 -22.14 0.24 -8.01
C LEU A 132 -23.49 -0.26 -8.53
N GLN A 133 -23.42 -1.17 -9.51
CA GLN A 133 -24.60 -1.67 -10.21
C GLN A 133 -25.77 -1.97 -9.29
N GLU A 134 -26.97 -1.70 -9.77
CA GLU A 134 -28.19 -1.95 -9.02
C GLU A 134 -28.27 -3.42 -8.57
N PRO A 135 -28.82 -3.69 -7.39
CA PRO A 135 -29.04 -5.04 -6.92
C PRO A 135 -29.80 -5.89 -7.94
N GLY A 136 -29.35 -7.11 -8.16
CA GLY A 136 -30.03 -8.07 -9.03
C GLY A 136 -29.54 -8.10 -10.47
N LEU A 137 -28.56 -7.29 -10.86
CA LEU A 137 -27.89 -7.47 -12.16
C LEU A 137 -26.99 -8.71 -12.10
N PRO A 138 -27.06 -9.59 -13.11
CA PRO A 138 -26.31 -10.86 -13.10
C PRO A 138 -24.80 -10.68 -12.96
N GLU A 139 -24.26 -9.68 -13.62
CA GLU A 139 -22.81 -9.40 -13.65
C GLU A 139 -22.27 -8.89 -12.32
N LYS A 140 -23.12 -8.39 -11.44
CA LYS A 140 -22.69 -7.81 -10.16
C LYS A 140 -22.02 -8.83 -9.24
N ALA A 141 -22.42 -10.08 -9.31
CA ALA A 141 -21.84 -11.13 -8.47
C ALA A 141 -20.47 -11.60 -8.97
N GLU A 142 -20.16 -11.35 -10.24
CA GLU A 142 -18.93 -11.80 -10.90
C GLU A 142 -17.89 -10.68 -11.07
N LEU A 143 -18.34 -9.43 -10.98
CA LEU A 143 -17.49 -8.24 -11.13
C LEU A 143 -17.29 -7.61 -9.77
N GLU A 144 -16.07 -7.59 -9.31
CA GLU A 144 -15.68 -6.79 -8.15
C GLU A 144 -15.13 -5.43 -8.59
N ASN A 145 -15.16 -4.45 -7.70
CA ASN A 145 -14.66 -3.11 -7.99
C ASN A 145 -15.30 -2.46 -9.21
N GLN A 146 -16.60 -2.58 -9.33
CA GLN A 146 -17.36 -2.03 -10.47
C GLN A 146 -17.50 -0.51 -10.42
N ALA A 147 -17.18 0.10 -9.29
CA ALA A 147 -17.03 1.54 -9.21
C ALA A 147 -15.74 1.95 -9.94
N TRP A 148 -15.69 3.19 -10.32
CA TRP A 148 -14.48 3.74 -10.92
C TRP A 148 -13.35 3.75 -9.90
N ILE A 149 -12.26 3.07 -10.24
CA ILE A 149 -11.04 3.04 -9.45
C ILE A 149 -10.12 4.14 -9.95
N THR A 150 -9.63 4.97 -9.05
CA THR A 150 -8.63 5.96 -9.35
C THR A 150 -7.34 5.67 -8.60
N ARG A 151 -6.23 6.14 -9.14
CA ARG A 151 -4.94 6.02 -8.49
C ARG A 151 -4.86 6.96 -7.28
N PRO A 152 -4.25 6.56 -6.16
CA PRO A 152 -4.05 7.47 -5.03
C PRO A 152 -3.10 8.60 -5.42
N GLU A 153 -3.28 9.75 -4.82
CA GLU A 153 -2.35 10.87 -4.92
C GLU A 153 -0.98 10.46 -4.41
N THR A 154 0.07 11.02 -4.98
CA THR A 154 1.44 10.68 -4.58
C THR A 154 2.34 11.91 -4.51
N ALA A 155 3.23 11.94 -3.53
CA ALA A 155 4.19 13.04 -3.41
C ALA A 155 5.15 13.10 -4.62
N ILE A 156 5.54 11.95 -5.16
CA ILE A 156 6.40 11.88 -6.35
C ILE A 156 5.81 10.89 -7.34
N ARG A 157 5.50 11.37 -8.54
CA ARG A 157 4.97 10.58 -9.63
C ARG A 157 5.96 10.46 -10.78
N VAL A 158 6.19 9.23 -11.22
CA VAL A 158 7.11 8.93 -12.33
C VAL A 158 6.42 8.08 -13.39
N ARG A 159 6.42 8.53 -14.62
CA ARG A 159 5.84 7.85 -15.79
C ARG A 159 6.77 7.93 -16.99
N GLY A 160 6.79 6.88 -17.82
CA GLY A 160 7.53 6.87 -19.07
C GLY A 160 9.00 7.25 -18.87
N ALA A 161 9.73 6.54 -18.03
CA ALA A 161 11.04 6.97 -17.59
C ALA A 161 12.03 5.81 -17.44
N GLU A 162 13.32 6.11 -17.56
CA GLU A 162 14.42 5.17 -17.42
C GLU A 162 15.54 5.76 -16.57
N HIS A 163 16.12 4.96 -15.67
CA HIS A 163 17.20 5.39 -14.77
C HIS A 163 16.80 6.61 -13.92
N ILE A 164 15.69 6.48 -13.22
CA ILE A 164 15.25 7.44 -12.22
C ILE A 164 15.54 6.87 -10.85
N ASP A 165 16.53 7.43 -10.18
CA ASP A 165 17.07 6.86 -8.95
C ASP A 165 16.85 7.78 -7.77
N PHE A 166 16.44 7.20 -6.63
CA PHE A 166 16.37 7.86 -5.34
C PHE A 166 17.34 7.18 -4.39
N LYS A 167 18.33 7.93 -3.89
CA LYS A 167 19.37 7.42 -2.98
C LYS A 167 19.48 8.30 -1.74
N HIS A 168 19.54 7.66 -0.57
CA HIS A 168 19.67 8.36 0.71
C HIS A 168 18.63 9.47 0.93
N CYS A 169 17.44 9.34 0.31
CA CYS A 169 16.36 10.31 0.42
C CYS A 169 15.48 10.02 1.63
N THR A 170 14.82 11.05 2.13
CA THR A 170 13.83 10.94 3.19
C THR A 170 12.47 11.39 2.69
N PHE A 171 11.46 10.54 2.90
CA PHE A 171 10.05 10.79 2.60
C PHE A 171 9.31 10.81 3.93
N ARG A 172 8.76 11.96 4.32
CA ARG A 172 8.09 12.11 5.62
C ARG A 172 6.98 13.15 5.61
N HIS A 173 6.04 13.03 6.55
CA HIS A 173 4.90 13.94 6.67
C HIS A 173 4.15 14.07 5.34
N LEU A 174 3.90 12.94 4.69
CA LEU A 174 3.18 12.86 3.43
C LEU A 174 1.78 12.30 3.68
N SER A 175 0.78 12.97 3.16
CA SER A 175 -0.61 12.66 3.50
C SER A 175 -1.17 11.44 2.76
N SER A 176 -0.61 11.08 1.61
CA SER A 176 -0.99 9.92 0.81
C SER A 176 0.25 9.14 0.38
N THR A 177 0.33 8.61 -0.84
CA THR A 177 1.45 7.79 -1.30
C THR A 177 2.76 8.58 -1.37
N GLY A 178 3.86 7.95 -0.95
CA GLY A 178 5.18 8.59 -0.96
C GLY A 178 5.79 8.72 -2.35
N LEU A 179 6.08 7.60 -2.99
CA LEU A 179 6.67 7.53 -4.34
C LEU A 179 5.90 6.53 -5.19
N ASP A 180 5.63 6.89 -6.44
CA ASP A 180 4.93 6.05 -7.39
C ASP A 180 5.66 5.99 -8.75
N TYR A 181 6.19 4.82 -9.07
CA TYR A 181 6.61 4.46 -10.42
C TYR A 181 5.40 3.90 -11.18
N GLU A 182 4.58 4.78 -11.71
CA GLU A 182 3.21 4.49 -12.16
C GLU A 182 3.16 3.64 -13.43
N TRP A 183 3.89 4.03 -14.48
CA TRP A 183 3.73 3.43 -15.80
C TRP A 183 5.01 3.56 -16.64
N ALA A 184 5.39 2.47 -17.32
CA ALA A 184 6.52 2.45 -18.26
C ALA A 184 7.84 2.98 -17.65
N VAL A 185 8.10 2.65 -16.39
CA VAL A 185 9.36 2.96 -15.71
C VAL A 185 10.26 1.74 -15.72
N THR A 186 11.52 1.93 -16.11
CA THR A 186 12.48 0.82 -16.16
C THR A 186 13.87 1.20 -15.67
N ALA A 187 14.66 0.19 -15.28
CA ALA A 187 16.05 0.34 -14.87
C ALA A 187 16.29 1.44 -13.82
N SER A 188 15.40 1.52 -12.84
CA SER A 188 15.36 2.58 -11.83
C SER A 188 15.55 2.00 -10.43
N SER A 189 15.93 2.84 -9.46
CA SER A 189 16.18 2.34 -8.11
C SER A 189 15.69 3.28 -7.01
N VAL A 190 15.37 2.66 -5.85
CA VAL A 190 15.12 3.32 -4.56
C VAL A 190 16.00 2.63 -3.54
N GLU A 191 17.08 3.29 -3.14
CA GLU A 191 18.12 2.67 -2.32
C GLU A 191 18.48 3.55 -1.12
N ASP A 192 18.66 2.92 0.04
CA ASP A 192 19.10 3.58 1.28
C ASP A 192 18.19 4.74 1.71
N CYS A 193 16.92 4.72 1.32
CA CYS A 193 15.95 5.75 1.63
C CYS A 193 15.17 5.45 2.93
N GLN A 194 14.61 6.50 3.50
CA GLN A 194 13.73 6.42 4.65
C GLN A 194 12.33 6.92 4.29
N PHE A 195 11.32 6.12 4.61
CA PHE A 195 9.90 6.44 4.49
C PHE A 195 9.29 6.37 5.88
N THR A 196 8.75 7.48 6.37
CA THR A 196 8.16 7.55 7.72
C THR A 196 7.08 8.61 7.78
N ASP A 197 6.07 8.36 8.60
CA ASP A 197 4.94 9.26 8.77
C ASP A 197 4.30 9.62 7.42
N ILE A 198 3.72 8.58 6.80
CA ILE A 198 3.05 8.65 5.50
C ILE A 198 1.62 8.14 5.67
N GLY A 199 0.65 8.91 5.20
CA GLY A 199 -0.76 8.58 5.32
C GLY A 199 -1.16 7.36 4.48
N GLY A 200 -0.56 7.18 3.31
CA GLY A 200 -0.81 6.11 2.37
C GLY A 200 0.31 5.08 2.24
N THR A 201 0.42 4.46 1.08
CA THR A 201 1.49 3.51 0.73
C THR A 201 2.83 4.23 0.58
N ALA A 202 3.89 3.70 1.18
CA ALA A 202 5.19 4.34 1.05
C ALA A 202 5.69 4.35 -0.40
N LEU A 203 5.59 3.21 -1.09
CA LEU A 203 6.10 3.04 -2.43
C LEU A 203 5.16 2.17 -3.27
N LEU A 204 4.65 2.73 -4.37
CA LEU A 204 3.86 2.03 -5.39
C LEU A 204 4.66 1.84 -6.67
N VAL A 205 4.44 0.72 -7.35
CA VAL A 205 5.07 0.44 -8.65
C VAL A 205 4.10 -0.26 -9.59
N GLY A 206 4.01 0.23 -10.81
CA GLY A 206 3.34 -0.46 -11.92
C GLY A 206 1.87 -0.17 -12.08
N ALA A 207 1.29 -0.78 -13.11
CA ALA A 207 -0.10 -0.63 -13.44
C ALA A 207 -0.98 -1.42 -12.47
N PHE A 208 -2.11 -0.83 -12.14
CA PHE A 208 -3.23 -1.42 -11.41
C PHE A 208 -4.50 -1.20 -12.24
N PRO A 209 -5.69 -1.63 -11.80
CA PRO A 209 -6.92 -1.41 -12.56
C PRO A 209 -7.44 0.04 -12.49
N ASP A 210 -6.58 1.00 -12.28
CA ASP A 210 -6.88 2.45 -12.28
C ASP A 210 -7.35 3.00 -13.64
N GLY A 211 -7.33 2.18 -14.67
CA GLY A 211 -7.98 2.45 -15.96
C GLY A 211 -9.40 1.90 -16.10
N GLY A 212 -9.97 1.32 -15.04
CA GLY A 212 -11.34 0.78 -15.03
C GLY A 212 -11.47 -0.62 -15.62
N PHE A 213 -10.41 -1.41 -15.67
CA PHE A 213 -10.50 -2.81 -16.09
C PHE A 213 -10.76 -3.76 -14.91
N GLU A 214 -11.42 -4.84 -15.22
CA GLU A 214 -11.91 -5.81 -14.25
C GLU A 214 -10.76 -6.69 -13.72
N THR A 215 -10.74 -6.96 -12.40
CA THR A 215 -9.62 -7.60 -11.70
C THR A 215 -9.39 -9.07 -12.03
N HIS A 216 -10.42 -9.78 -12.53
CA HIS A 216 -10.30 -11.16 -12.97
C HIS A 216 -9.73 -11.31 -14.39
N ILE A 217 -9.62 -10.21 -15.13
CA ILE A 217 -9.05 -10.20 -16.48
C ILE A 217 -7.56 -9.87 -16.38
N PRO A 218 -6.66 -10.72 -16.92
CA PRO A 218 -5.24 -10.45 -16.88
C PRO A 218 -4.89 -9.20 -17.69
N PHE A 219 -4.12 -8.30 -17.10
CA PHE A 219 -3.58 -7.15 -17.82
C PHE A 219 -2.36 -7.57 -18.67
N ILE A 220 -2.51 -7.49 -19.97
CA ILE A 220 -1.45 -7.72 -20.95
C ILE A 220 -1.39 -6.50 -21.86
N PRO A 221 -0.44 -5.56 -21.65
CA PRO A 221 -0.34 -4.40 -22.50
C PRO A 221 0.06 -4.78 -23.93
N ALA A 222 -0.38 -4.00 -24.90
CA ALA A 222 0.00 -4.21 -26.28
C ALA A 222 1.51 -4.01 -26.53
N ASP A 223 2.11 -3.12 -25.77
CA ASP A 223 3.57 -2.91 -25.72
C ASP A 223 4.09 -3.26 -24.32
N VAL A 224 4.93 -4.27 -24.22
CA VAL A 224 5.49 -4.73 -22.95
C VAL A 224 6.27 -3.64 -22.19
N ARG A 225 6.72 -2.58 -22.88
CA ARG A 225 7.39 -1.44 -22.25
C ARG A 225 6.46 -0.57 -21.41
N GLU A 226 5.15 -0.77 -21.52
CA GLU A 226 4.18 -0.11 -20.64
C GLU A 226 4.26 -0.63 -19.20
N LEU A 227 4.79 -1.84 -19.00
CA LEU A 227 5.01 -2.40 -17.68
C LEU A 227 6.24 -1.78 -17.02
N CYS A 228 6.14 -1.48 -15.75
CA CYS A 228 7.30 -1.19 -14.92
C CYS A 228 8.16 -2.44 -14.76
N SER A 229 9.49 -2.28 -14.96
CA SER A 229 10.40 -3.42 -14.97
C SER A 229 11.83 -3.06 -14.59
N HIS A 230 12.60 -4.08 -14.10
CA HIS A 230 13.99 -3.89 -13.71
C HIS A 230 14.16 -2.75 -12.70
N ILE A 231 13.28 -2.69 -11.72
CA ILE A 231 13.32 -1.72 -10.64
C ILE A 231 13.88 -2.40 -9.39
N THR A 232 14.83 -1.73 -8.76
CA THR A 232 15.46 -2.16 -7.51
C THR A 232 14.94 -1.32 -6.36
N ILE A 233 14.35 -1.97 -5.34
CA ILE A 233 13.95 -1.35 -4.08
C ILE A 233 14.79 -2.02 -2.99
N ARG A 234 15.82 -1.33 -2.52
CA ARG A 234 16.82 -1.98 -1.70
C ARG A 234 17.29 -1.14 -0.51
N ASN A 235 17.50 -1.82 0.62
CA ASN A 235 18.11 -1.26 1.82
C ASN A 235 17.37 -0.04 2.41
N ASN A 236 16.07 0.06 2.16
CA ASN A 236 15.24 1.14 2.68
C ASN A 236 14.68 0.79 4.06
N ILE A 237 14.36 1.82 4.86
CA ILE A 237 13.52 1.69 6.02
C ILE A 237 12.16 2.32 5.74
N ILE A 238 11.11 1.52 5.89
CA ILE A 238 9.71 1.92 5.70
C ILE A 238 9.01 1.66 7.02
N SER A 239 8.65 2.71 7.72
CA SER A 239 8.13 2.59 9.08
C SER A 239 7.07 3.65 9.36
N ASN A 240 6.02 3.28 10.07
CA ASN A 240 4.97 4.23 10.44
C ASN A 240 4.31 4.87 9.22
N VAL A 241 3.92 4.05 8.27
CA VAL A 241 3.18 4.46 7.07
C VAL A 241 1.76 3.86 7.12
N THR A 242 0.89 4.22 6.18
CA THR A 242 -0.53 3.86 6.16
C THR A 242 -1.35 4.49 7.31
N ASN A 243 -0.94 5.68 7.75
CA ASN A 243 -1.49 6.31 8.94
C ASN A 243 -2.91 6.84 8.74
N GLU A 244 -3.22 7.34 7.54
CA GLU A 244 -4.52 7.90 7.18
C GLU A 244 -5.40 6.89 6.44
N ASP A 245 -4.80 6.14 5.53
CA ASP A 245 -5.47 5.16 4.70
C ASP A 245 -5.01 3.75 5.07
N TRP A 246 -5.80 3.07 5.89
CA TRP A 246 -5.40 1.82 6.52
C TRP A 246 -5.32 0.64 5.56
N GLY A 247 -6.01 0.69 4.40
CA GLY A 247 -5.89 -0.31 3.34
C GLY A 247 -4.59 -0.24 2.54
N CYS A 248 -3.76 0.76 2.81
CA CYS A 248 -2.45 0.92 2.21
C CYS A 248 -1.42 -0.08 2.76
N VAL A 249 -0.30 -0.19 2.06
CA VAL A 249 0.78 -1.16 2.35
C VAL A 249 2.15 -0.48 2.41
N GLY A 250 3.15 -1.18 2.92
CA GLY A 250 4.51 -0.65 2.92
C GLY A 250 5.07 -0.48 1.52
N ILE A 251 5.14 -1.57 0.75
CA ILE A 251 5.50 -1.59 -0.67
C ILE A 251 4.38 -2.30 -1.42
N GLY A 252 3.79 -1.63 -2.41
CA GLY A 252 2.77 -2.18 -3.28
C GLY A 252 3.23 -2.22 -4.73
N THR A 253 3.10 -3.37 -5.39
CA THR A 253 3.33 -3.44 -6.83
C THR A 253 2.11 -4.02 -7.53
N GLY A 254 1.79 -3.45 -8.69
CA GLY A 254 0.77 -3.96 -9.58
C GLY A 254 1.33 -4.95 -10.59
N TYR A 255 0.97 -4.78 -11.86
CA TYR A 255 1.50 -5.58 -12.96
C TYR A 255 2.93 -5.15 -13.29
N VAL A 256 3.89 -5.86 -12.72
CA VAL A 256 5.34 -5.57 -12.83
C VAL A 256 6.13 -6.82 -13.19
N ARG A 257 7.36 -6.62 -13.66
CA ARG A 257 8.25 -7.75 -13.99
C ARG A 257 9.71 -7.44 -13.67
N ASN A 258 10.48 -8.48 -13.37
CA ASN A 258 11.91 -8.36 -13.08
C ASN A 258 12.22 -7.35 -11.97
N MET A 259 11.40 -7.31 -10.92
CA MET A 259 11.63 -6.50 -9.74
C MET A 259 12.67 -7.12 -8.82
N ASP A 260 13.43 -6.28 -8.13
CA ASP A 260 14.27 -6.68 -7.01
C ASP A 260 13.88 -5.87 -5.77
N ILE A 261 13.19 -6.53 -4.84
CA ILE A 261 12.77 -5.94 -3.56
C ILE A 261 13.59 -6.65 -2.49
N SER A 262 14.70 -6.04 -2.05
CA SER A 262 15.65 -6.74 -1.20
C SER A 262 16.21 -5.88 -0.06
N HIS A 263 16.52 -6.56 1.05
CA HIS A 263 17.15 -5.94 2.21
C HIS A 263 16.41 -4.73 2.81
N ASN A 264 15.10 -4.62 2.60
CA ASN A 264 14.32 -3.56 3.21
C ASN A 264 13.88 -3.96 4.62
N GLU A 265 13.74 -2.98 5.50
CA GLU A 265 13.04 -3.11 6.78
C GLU A 265 11.69 -2.40 6.65
N VAL A 266 10.59 -3.15 6.84
CA VAL A 266 9.22 -2.69 6.60
C VAL A 266 8.41 -2.99 7.85
N CYS A 267 7.93 -1.96 8.54
CA CYS A 267 7.31 -2.14 9.84
C CYS A 267 6.30 -1.08 10.26
N HIS A 268 5.54 -1.39 11.31
CA HIS A 268 4.53 -0.52 11.90
C HIS A 268 3.44 -0.12 10.91
N LEU A 269 2.81 -1.14 10.31
CA LEU A 269 1.81 -1.01 9.27
C LEU A 269 0.42 -1.40 9.78
N ASN A 270 -0.61 -0.74 9.29
CA ASN A 270 -1.99 -1.05 9.66
C ASN A 270 -2.53 -2.28 8.93
N TYR A 271 -1.97 -2.62 7.77
CA TYR A 271 -2.34 -3.75 6.93
C TYR A 271 -1.12 -4.60 6.55
N SER A 272 -0.95 -4.94 5.28
CA SER A 272 0.11 -5.82 4.79
C SER A 272 1.47 -5.11 4.63
N GLY A 273 2.55 -5.90 4.65
CA GLY A 273 3.92 -5.41 4.53
C GLY A 273 4.33 -5.10 3.10
N ILE A 274 4.67 -6.14 2.35
CA ILE A 274 5.10 -6.08 0.95
C ILE A 274 4.10 -6.86 0.10
N CYS A 275 3.39 -6.17 -0.79
CA CYS A 275 2.42 -6.75 -1.70
C CYS A 275 2.97 -6.73 -3.12
N VAL A 276 3.06 -7.90 -3.77
CA VAL A 276 3.60 -8.01 -5.13
C VAL A 276 2.61 -8.67 -6.06
N GLY A 277 2.19 -7.92 -7.06
CA GLY A 277 1.21 -8.33 -8.05
C GLY A 277 -0.19 -7.80 -7.76
N TRP A 278 -1.00 -7.79 -8.80
CA TRP A 278 -2.39 -7.36 -8.74
C TRP A 278 -3.27 -8.29 -9.59
N GLY A 279 -4.58 -8.17 -9.38
CA GLY A 279 -5.59 -8.95 -10.06
C GLY A 279 -5.84 -10.32 -9.41
N TRP A 280 -6.92 -10.98 -9.82
CA TRP A 280 -7.42 -12.24 -9.26
C TRP A 280 -7.55 -13.28 -10.36
N THR A 281 -6.44 -13.55 -11.06
CA THR A 281 -6.45 -14.43 -12.21
C THR A 281 -5.27 -15.41 -12.23
N SER A 282 -5.55 -16.64 -12.58
CA SER A 282 -4.52 -17.67 -12.84
C SER A 282 -3.94 -17.59 -14.25
N LEU A 283 -4.51 -16.76 -15.11
CA LEU A 283 -4.04 -16.58 -16.48
C LEU A 283 -2.71 -15.81 -16.49
N GLU A 284 -1.93 -16.03 -17.54
CA GLU A 284 -0.69 -15.28 -17.74
C GLU A 284 -0.99 -13.80 -17.97
N SER A 285 -0.23 -12.98 -17.26
CA SER A 285 -0.20 -11.53 -17.42
C SER A 285 1.23 -11.09 -17.77
N GLY A 286 1.50 -9.79 -17.79
CA GLY A 286 2.87 -9.30 -17.94
C GLY A 286 3.79 -9.59 -16.76
N MET A 287 3.27 -10.05 -15.62
CA MET A 287 4.03 -10.27 -14.39
C MET A 287 4.90 -11.51 -14.45
N CYS A 288 6.18 -11.37 -14.15
CA CYS A 288 7.11 -12.50 -14.01
C CYS A 288 8.44 -12.09 -13.36
N ASN A 289 9.19 -13.09 -12.88
CA ASN A 289 10.56 -12.95 -12.41
C ASN A 289 10.76 -11.87 -11.31
N ASN A 290 9.79 -11.69 -10.45
CA ASN A 290 9.88 -10.75 -9.34
C ASN A 290 10.61 -11.41 -8.16
N ARG A 291 11.55 -10.69 -7.54
CA ARG A 291 12.35 -11.17 -6.42
C ARG A 291 12.03 -10.37 -5.16
N ILE A 292 11.64 -11.08 -4.11
CA ILE A 292 11.41 -10.55 -2.76
C ILE A 292 12.40 -11.26 -1.85
N GLU A 293 13.53 -10.63 -1.56
CA GLU A 293 14.66 -11.34 -0.96
C GLU A 293 15.27 -10.60 0.23
N ALA A 294 15.55 -11.33 1.30
CA ALA A 294 16.25 -10.83 2.46
C ALA A 294 15.65 -9.56 3.09
N ASN A 295 14.34 -9.37 2.99
CA ASN A 295 13.64 -8.27 3.67
C ASN A 295 13.32 -8.66 5.13
N TYR A 296 13.23 -7.66 6.00
CA TYR A 296 12.74 -7.79 7.35
C TYR A 296 11.39 -7.09 7.49
N VAL A 297 10.33 -7.85 7.66
CA VAL A 297 8.95 -7.34 7.79
C VAL A 297 8.43 -7.65 9.20
N HIS A 298 7.96 -6.61 9.92
CA HIS A 298 7.50 -6.80 11.28
C HIS A 298 6.48 -5.73 11.72
N HIS A 299 5.71 -6.02 12.78
CA HIS A 299 4.69 -5.13 13.33
C HIS A 299 3.69 -4.67 12.26
N PHE A 300 3.09 -5.63 11.58
CA PHE A 300 2.08 -5.42 10.53
C PHE A 300 0.72 -5.98 10.96
N ALA A 301 -0.33 -5.75 10.17
CA ALA A 301 -1.72 -6.12 10.46
C ALA A 301 -2.23 -5.52 11.79
N ARG A 302 -1.85 -4.27 12.09
CA ARG A 302 -2.19 -3.62 13.35
C ARG A 302 -3.67 -3.24 13.45
N ARG A 303 -4.31 -3.01 12.32
CA ARG A 303 -5.70 -2.53 12.26
C ARG A 303 -6.60 -3.33 11.33
N LEU A 304 -6.06 -3.91 10.27
CA LEU A 304 -6.79 -4.72 9.32
C LEU A 304 -6.25 -6.15 9.32
N TYR A 305 -7.12 -7.08 9.01
CA TYR A 305 -6.78 -8.49 8.82
C TYR A 305 -6.97 -8.90 7.34
N ASP A 306 -6.88 -10.18 7.03
CA ASP A 306 -6.72 -10.72 5.69
C ASP A 306 -5.44 -10.18 5.03
N ALA A 307 -4.39 -10.17 5.83
CA ALA A 307 -3.14 -9.50 5.60
C ALA A 307 -1.97 -10.46 5.55
N GLY A 308 -0.91 -10.08 4.86
CA GLY A 308 0.37 -10.81 4.84
C GLY A 308 1.56 -9.91 5.11
N GLY A 309 2.57 -10.42 5.83
CA GLY A 309 3.87 -9.76 5.85
C GLY A 309 4.44 -9.68 4.45
N LEU A 310 4.40 -10.81 3.73
CA LEU A 310 4.56 -10.89 2.26
C LEU A 310 3.24 -11.38 1.67
N TYR A 311 2.74 -10.67 0.68
CA TYR A 311 1.42 -10.90 0.08
C TYR A 311 1.52 -10.88 -1.44
N THR A 312 0.87 -11.81 -2.13
CA THR A 312 0.88 -11.87 -3.60
C THR A 312 -0.48 -12.20 -4.18
N LEU A 313 -0.64 -11.76 -5.41
CA LEU A 313 -1.84 -11.97 -6.23
C LEU A 313 -1.48 -12.46 -7.63
N SER A 314 -2.36 -13.25 -8.22
CA SER A 314 -2.31 -13.70 -9.61
C SER A 314 -1.06 -14.51 -9.99
N ASN A 315 -1.01 -14.94 -11.25
CA ASN A 315 0.07 -15.75 -11.80
C ASN A 315 1.31 -14.90 -12.12
N GLN A 316 2.47 -15.28 -11.55
CA GLN A 316 3.75 -14.58 -11.70
C GLN A 316 4.91 -15.56 -11.89
N PRO A 317 5.03 -16.19 -13.07
CA PRO A 317 5.99 -17.26 -13.30
C PRO A 317 7.44 -16.80 -13.06
N GLY A 318 8.23 -17.69 -12.45
CA GLY A 318 9.63 -17.44 -12.15
C GLY A 318 9.91 -16.48 -11.01
N SER A 319 8.88 -16.07 -10.27
CA SER A 319 9.03 -15.18 -9.12
C SER A 319 9.48 -15.95 -7.87
N VAL A 320 10.17 -15.26 -6.97
CA VAL A 320 10.73 -15.88 -5.75
C VAL A 320 10.52 -15.01 -4.52
N MET A 321 10.24 -15.65 -3.38
CA MET A 321 10.32 -15.09 -2.04
C MET A 321 11.34 -15.91 -1.27
N ARG A 322 12.48 -15.33 -0.90
CA ARG A 322 13.49 -16.11 -0.20
C ARG A 322 14.29 -15.31 0.82
N ASN A 323 14.77 -16.03 1.82
CA ASN A 323 15.66 -15.49 2.84
C ASN A 323 15.08 -14.28 3.61
N ASN A 324 13.76 -14.09 3.59
CA ASN A 324 13.11 -13.02 4.32
C ASN A 324 12.95 -13.39 5.80
N ARG A 325 12.89 -12.38 6.65
CA ARG A 325 12.50 -12.49 8.05
C ARG A 325 11.17 -11.79 8.24
N ILE A 326 10.16 -12.53 8.72
CA ILE A 326 8.83 -11.99 8.95
C ILE A 326 8.39 -12.36 10.36
N GLU A 327 8.11 -11.37 11.21
CA GLU A 327 7.70 -11.60 12.60
C GLU A 327 6.80 -10.49 13.14
N HIS A 328 6.40 -10.61 14.41
CA HIS A 328 5.56 -9.61 15.07
C HIS A 328 4.31 -9.24 14.27
N LEU A 329 3.61 -10.26 13.77
CA LEU A 329 2.27 -10.12 13.26
C LEU A 329 1.38 -9.67 14.43
N ILE A 330 0.70 -8.54 14.28
CA ILE A 330 -0.20 -8.00 15.29
C ILE A 330 -1.62 -8.23 14.77
N GLU A 331 -2.40 -8.96 15.55
CA GLU A 331 -3.81 -9.16 15.20
C GLU A 331 -4.60 -7.91 15.54
N ALA A 332 -5.34 -7.38 14.58
CA ALA A 332 -6.25 -6.28 14.84
C ALA A 332 -7.19 -6.64 15.99
N PRO A 333 -7.40 -5.77 16.99
CA PRO A 333 -8.11 -6.13 18.23
C PRO A 333 -9.58 -6.49 18.02
N TYR A 334 -10.14 -6.18 16.86
CA TYR A 334 -11.51 -6.47 16.46
C TYR A 334 -11.60 -7.51 15.34
N ALA A 335 -10.48 -8.13 14.97
CA ALA A 335 -10.48 -9.18 13.97
C ALA A 335 -11.32 -10.38 14.47
N THR A 336 -12.28 -10.80 13.65
CA THR A 336 -13.20 -11.89 13.97
C THR A 336 -12.71 -13.25 13.48
N ASN A 337 -11.60 -13.26 12.75
CA ASN A 337 -10.97 -14.46 12.21
C ASN A 337 -9.43 -14.34 12.20
N ASP A 338 -8.76 -15.47 12.01
CA ASP A 338 -7.30 -15.55 12.05
C ASP A 338 -6.62 -15.26 10.70
N ARG A 339 -7.23 -14.47 9.84
CA ARG A 339 -6.74 -14.21 8.49
C ARG A 339 -5.65 -13.14 8.45
N ALA A 340 -4.58 -13.36 9.18
CA ALA A 340 -3.34 -12.59 9.07
C ALA A 340 -2.16 -13.56 9.09
N PHE A 341 -1.25 -13.46 8.13
CA PHE A 341 -0.25 -14.48 7.83
C PHE A 341 1.13 -13.87 7.67
N TYR A 342 2.18 -14.64 7.90
CA TYR A 342 3.54 -14.20 7.57
C TYR A 342 3.75 -14.18 6.05
N ILE A 343 3.24 -15.22 5.35
CA ILE A 343 3.22 -15.29 3.90
C ILE A 343 1.80 -15.66 3.45
N TYR A 344 1.24 -14.86 2.58
CA TYR A 344 -0.10 -15.08 2.05
C TYR A 344 -0.10 -15.07 0.52
N LEU A 345 -0.42 -16.22 -0.07
CA LEU A 345 -0.58 -16.37 -1.52
C LEU A 345 -2.07 -16.26 -1.85
N ASP A 346 -2.54 -15.04 -2.03
CA ASP A 346 -3.95 -14.80 -2.26
C ASP A 346 -4.31 -14.93 -3.74
N GLU A 347 -5.57 -14.94 -4.02
CA GLU A 347 -6.30 -15.05 -5.28
C GLU A 347 -5.45 -15.44 -6.50
N ALA A 348 -5.46 -16.73 -6.76
CA ALA A 348 -4.83 -17.33 -7.92
C ALA A 348 -3.30 -17.12 -8.04
N THR A 349 -2.61 -16.78 -6.96
CA THR A 349 -1.13 -16.70 -6.96
C THR A 349 -0.53 -18.00 -7.47
N ASP A 350 0.31 -17.94 -8.50
CA ASP A 350 0.99 -19.08 -9.09
C ASP A 350 2.40 -18.74 -9.57
N GLY A 351 3.24 -19.77 -9.71
CA GLY A 351 4.59 -19.65 -10.26
C GLY A 351 5.66 -19.08 -9.33
N TYR A 352 5.36 -18.99 -8.03
CA TYR A 352 6.31 -18.56 -7.02
C TYR A 352 7.13 -19.72 -6.42
N THR A 353 8.38 -19.45 -6.09
CA THR A 353 9.18 -20.27 -5.16
C THR A 353 9.36 -19.52 -3.84
N MET A 354 8.82 -20.06 -2.74
CA MET A 354 9.03 -19.59 -1.38
C MET A 354 10.10 -20.45 -0.72
N GLU A 355 11.23 -19.85 -0.38
CA GLU A 355 12.40 -20.62 0.09
C GLU A 355 13.14 -19.91 1.23
N ASN A 356 13.40 -20.63 2.31
CA ASN A 356 14.19 -20.17 3.44
C ASN A 356 13.68 -18.85 4.08
N ASN A 357 12.37 -18.63 4.13
CA ASN A 357 11.83 -17.48 4.83
C ASN A 357 11.67 -17.82 6.31
N TRP A 358 12.33 -17.06 7.18
CA TRP A 358 12.21 -17.26 8.62
C TRP A 358 10.99 -16.56 9.18
N CYS A 359 10.16 -17.31 9.89
CA CYS A 359 8.99 -16.84 10.64
C CYS A 359 8.94 -17.58 11.98
N PRO A 360 8.41 -16.98 13.05
CA PRO A 360 8.35 -17.64 14.37
C PRO A 360 7.38 -18.82 14.42
N ALA A 361 6.48 -18.94 13.46
CA ALA A 361 5.53 -20.04 13.29
C ALA A 361 5.21 -20.25 11.81
N GLU A 362 4.72 -21.45 11.47
CA GLU A 362 4.22 -21.75 10.12
C GLU A 362 2.79 -21.23 9.93
N ARG A 363 2.60 -19.91 10.01
CA ARG A 363 1.33 -19.24 9.79
C ARG A 363 1.32 -18.66 8.38
N PHE A 364 1.05 -19.57 7.43
CA PHE A 364 0.97 -19.28 6.00
C PHE A 364 -0.41 -19.66 5.50
N ASP A 365 -0.88 -18.97 4.46
CA ASP A 365 -2.13 -19.33 3.80
C ASP A 365 -2.06 -19.08 2.30
N SER A 366 -3.05 -19.63 1.60
CA SER A 366 -3.22 -19.44 0.18
C SER A 366 -4.71 -19.53 -0.20
N ASN A 367 -5.17 -18.60 -1.03
CA ASN A 367 -6.53 -18.58 -1.54
C ASN A 367 -6.54 -18.91 -3.02
N ARG A 368 -7.17 -20.03 -3.39
CA ARG A 368 -7.24 -20.54 -4.78
C ARG A 368 -5.88 -20.55 -5.51
N PRO A 369 -4.78 -21.00 -4.86
CA PRO A 369 -3.45 -20.92 -5.44
C PRO A 369 -3.33 -21.78 -6.69
N GLY A 370 -2.44 -21.37 -7.60
CA GLY A 370 -2.01 -22.20 -8.72
C GLY A 370 -1.15 -23.38 -8.28
N LYS A 371 -0.92 -24.31 -9.21
CA LYS A 371 -0.22 -25.60 -8.93
C LYS A 371 1.29 -25.51 -9.09
N LYS A 372 1.83 -24.41 -9.58
CA LYS A 372 3.27 -24.23 -9.86
C LYS A 372 4.02 -23.58 -8.71
N ASN A 373 3.35 -23.26 -7.60
CA ASN A 373 3.97 -22.73 -6.41
C ASN A 373 4.83 -23.79 -5.71
N VAL A 374 6.02 -23.42 -5.27
CA VAL A 374 6.98 -24.31 -4.61
C VAL A 374 7.32 -23.78 -3.23
N TRP A 375 7.08 -24.58 -2.20
CA TRP A 375 7.42 -24.28 -0.81
C TRP A 375 8.63 -25.09 -0.37
N LYS A 376 9.69 -24.40 0.11
CA LYS A 376 10.92 -25.04 0.58
C LYS A 376 11.42 -24.37 1.85
N ASN A 377 11.44 -25.10 2.95
CA ASN A 377 12.10 -24.69 4.20
C ASN A 377 11.70 -23.26 4.65
N ASN A 378 10.40 -23.06 4.94
CA ASN A 378 9.90 -21.79 5.48
C ASN A 378 9.39 -22.01 6.90
N GLY A 379 9.62 -21.08 7.82
CA GLY A 379 9.15 -21.16 9.19
C GLY A 379 10.28 -21.10 10.21
N PRO A 380 10.03 -21.55 11.47
CA PRO A 380 10.97 -21.42 12.57
C PRO A 380 12.25 -22.26 12.42
N GLN A 381 12.22 -23.29 11.58
CA GLN A 381 13.36 -24.17 11.32
C GLN A 381 14.43 -23.56 10.39
N VAL A 382 14.15 -22.42 9.77
CA VAL A 382 15.12 -21.72 8.91
C VAL A 382 16.31 -21.27 9.73
N ALA A 383 17.53 -21.46 9.21
CA ALA A 383 18.75 -21.18 9.93
C ALA A 383 18.86 -19.72 10.40
N ASP A 384 19.32 -19.51 11.62
CA ASP A 384 19.51 -18.17 12.21
C ASP A 384 20.42 -17.26 11.36
N SER A 385 21.39 -17.85 10.64
CA SER A 385 22.25 -17.10 9.75
C SER A 385 21.47 -16.37 8.63
N ILE A 386 20.32 -16.91 8.20
CA ILE A 386 19.42 -16.27 7.24
C ILE A 386 18.60 -15.20 7.95
N LYS A 387 18.02 -15.55 9.09
CA LYS A 387 17.24 -14.62 9.94
C LYS A 387 17.98 -13.32 10.22
N TYR A 388 19.26 -13.40 10.61
CA TYR A 388 20.05 -12.22 10.99
C TYR A 388 20.67 -11.46 9.82
N LYS A 389 20.63 -11.99 8.61
CA LYS A 389 21.05 -11.30 7.39
C LYS A 389 19.90 -10.58 6.67
N ALA A 390 18.66 -10.89 7.03
CA ALA A 390 17.49 -10.22 6.50
C ALA A 390 17.35 -8.80 7.07
N GLY A 391 16.81 -7.90 6.28
CA GLY A 391 16.70 -6.50 6.60
C GLY A 391 17.87 -5.68 6.08
N ARG A 392 17.99 -4.48 6.57
CA ARG A 392 18.96 -3.49 6.08
C ARG A 392 20.40 -3.95 6.27
N ILE A 393 21.18 -3.73 5.24
CA ILE A 393 22.64 -3.92 5.29
C ILE A 393 23.21 -2.69 6.02
N LYS A 394 23.83 -2.91 7.16
CA LYS A 394 24.54 -1.83 7.86
C LYS A 394 25.73 -1.40 7.02
N GLN A 395 25.82 -0.13 6.75
CA GLN A 395 27.04 0.44 6.23
C GLN A 395 28.00 0.59 7.41
N ASP A 396 29.20 -0.03 7.31
CA ASP A 396 30.27 0.09 8.30
C ASP A 396 30.83 1.52 8.34
#